data_c0f074193b3c8f62a8cbce6aa0fff288
#
_entry.id   c0f074193b3c8f62a8cbce6aa0fff288
#
_cell.length_a   1.000
_cell.length_b   1.000
_cell.length_c   1.000
_cell.angle_alpha   90.00
_cell.angle_beta   90.00
_cell.angle_gamma   90.00
#
_symmetry.space_group_name_H-M   'P 1'
#
loop_
_entity.id
_entity.type
_entity.pdbx_description
1 polymer ?
#
loop_
_entity_poly.entity_id
_entity_poly.type
_entity_poly.pdbx_seq_one_letter_code
_entity_poly.pdbx_strand_id
1 'polypeptide(L)'
;MLYKGTSAGVLDVLAERTQIMFAPMSTSLPQYRAGKVQVIGVTGTKRSALMPAVPTFIEQGLPKLDIPSWFALLGPAGLPANAVKVLSESVAKALVSSDVIDALVKQGVEPGYASPADLEAFLKADTAMWGKLVKELGVKPQS
;
A
#
# COMPACT_ATOMS: atom_id res chain seq x y z
N MET A 1 -12.36 -11.34 -12.18
CA MET A 1 -11.34 -12.40 -12.29
C MET A 1 -10.58 -12.46 -10.97
N LEU A 2 -10.29 -13.63 -10.43
CA LEU A 2 -9.59 -13.82 -9.15
C LEU A 2 -8.19 -14.32 -9.42
N TYR A 3 -7.19 -13.68 -8.82
CA TYR A 3 -5.78 -14.01 -9.01
C TYR A 3 -5.15 -14.48 -7.69
N LYS A 4 -4.22 -15.42 -7.78
CA LYS A 4 -3.39 -15.86 -6.65
C LYS A 4 -2.25 -14.87 -6.35
N GLY A 5 -2.54 -13.56 -6.42
CA GLY A 5 -1.61 -12.48 -6.15
C GLY A 5 -1.60 -11.41 -7.23
N THR A 6 -1.11 -10.23 -6.88
CA THR A 6 -1.15 -9.05 -7.76
C THR A 6 -0.29 -9.17 -9.01
N SER A 7 0.84 -9.89 -8.94
CA SER A 7 1.73 -10.07 -10.10
C SER A 7 1.04 -10.77 -11.27
N ALA A 8 0.21 -11.78 -10.99
CA ALA A 8 -0.55 -12.50 -12.03
C ALA A 8 -1.58 -11.57 -12.71
N GLY A 9 -2.24 -10.70 -11.94
CA GLY A 9 -3.16 -9.70 -12.48
C GLY A 9 -2.46 -8.67 -13.36
N VAL A 10 -1.26 -8.20 -12.97
CA VAL A 10 -0.46 -7.28 -13.80
C VAL A 10 -0.06 -7.94 -15.12
N LEU A 11 0.30 -9.22 -15.13
CA LEU A 11 0.60 -9.95 -16.37
C LEU A 11 -0.61 -10.02 -17.30
N ASP A 12 -1.82 -10.17 -16.76
CA ASP A 12 -3.04 -10.20 -17.57
C ASP A 12 -3.41 -8.81 -18.12
N VAL A 13 -3.10 -7.73 -17.40
CA VAL A 13 -3.20 -6.36 -17.95
C VAL A 13 -2.20 -6.19 -19.10
N LEU A 14 -0.94 -6.62 -18.92
CA LEU A 14 0.09 -6.54 -19.96
C LEU A 14 -0.23 -7.39 -21.20
N ALA A 15 -0.99 -8.48 -21.02
CA ALA A 15 -1.47 -9.35 -22.09
C ALA A 15 -2.84 -8.92 -22.65
N GLU A 16 -3.35 -7.75 -22.27
CA GLU A 16 -4.64 -7.17 -22.70
C GLU A 16 -5.87 -8.06 -22.37
N ARG A 17 -5.71 -9.05 -21.48
CA ARG A 17 -6.80 -9.91 -21.02
C ARG A 17 -7.70 -9.21 -20.00
N THR A 18 -7.15 -8.21 -19.31
CA THR A 18 -7.85 -7.36 -18.35
C THR A 18 -7.48 -5.92 -18.66
N GLN A 19 -8.49 -5.02 -18.70
CA GLN A 19 -8.30 -3.63 -19.13
C GLN A 19 -7.83 -2.73 -17.98
N ILE A 20 -8.16 -3.08 -16.73
CA ILE A 20 -7.87 -2.26 -15.54
C ILE A 20 -7.68 -3.14 -14.32
N MET A 21 -6.79 -2.72 -13.40
CA MET A 21 -6.70 -3.30 -12.06
C MET A 21 -6.21 -2.28 -11.04
N PHE A 22 -6.52 -2.50 -9.77
CA PHE A 22 -5.81 -1.89 -8.66
C PHE A 22 -4.61 -2.76 -8.30
N ALA A 23 -3.42 -2.17 -8.31
CA ALA A 23 -2.18 -2.89 -8.01
C ALA A 23 -1.31 -2.07 -7.04
N PRO A 24 -0.57 -2.73 -6.14
CA PRO A 24 0.46 -2.07 -5.36
C PRO A 24 1.50 -1.40 -6.26
N MET A 25 2.02 -0.27 -5.82
CA MET A 25 3.02 0.48 -6.58
C MET A 25 4.29 -0.34 -6.83
N SER A 26 4.68 -1.20 -5.88
CA SER A 26 5.81 -2.12 -6.02
C SER A 26 5.72 -3.04 -7.24
N THR A 27 4.51 -3.40 -7.68
CA THR A 27 4.30 -4.24 -8.88
C THR A 27 4.04 -3.44 -10.14
N SER A 28 3.44 -2.24 -10.03
CA SER A 28 3.06 -1.40 -11.18
C SER A 28 4.16 -0.42 -11.63
N LEU A 29 4.97 0.10 -10.71
CA LEU A 29 6.00 1.11 -11.00
C LEU A 29 7.00 0.69 -12.07
N PRO A 30 7.56 -0.53 -12.09
CA PRO A 30 8.46 -0.96 -13.16
C PRO A 30 7.79 -0.96 -14.53
N GLN A 31 6.53 -1.36 -14.62
CA GLN A 31 5.76 -1.43 -15.86
C GLN A 31 5.36 -0.03 -16.36
N TYR A 32 5.01 0.86 -15.44
CA TYR A 32 4.77 2.27 -15.72
C TYR A 32 6.02 2.97 -16.27
N ARG A 33 7.17 2.78 -15.60
CA ARG A 33 8.45 3.35 -16.08
C ARG A 33 8.89 2.80 -17.44
N ALA A 34 8.55 1.56 -17.71
CA ALA A 34 8.80 0.93 -19.02
C ALA A 34 7.77 1.32 -20.10
N GLY A 35 6.79 2.17 -19.79
CA GLY A 35 5.73 2.58 -20.72
C GLY A 35 4.77 1.46 -21.12
N LYS A 36 4.74 0.33 -20.38
CA LYS A 36 3.92 -0.82 -20.72
C LYS A 36 2.50 -0.75 -20.13
N VAL A 37 2.27 0.10 -19.15
CA VAL A 37 0.97 0.37 -18.57
C VAL A 37 0.80 1.87 -18.35
N GLN A 38 -0.44 2.34 -18.43
CA GLN A 38 -0.81 3.69 -18.03
C GLN A 38 -1.36 3.63 -16.60
N VAL A 39 -0.83 4.46 -15.71
CA VAL A 39 -1.40 4.64 -14.37
C VAL A 39 -2.35 5.83 -14.42
N ILE A 40 -3.63 5.58 -14.19
CA ILE A 40 -4.70 6.59 -14.30
C ILE A 40 -4.94 7.35 -13.00
N GLY A 41 -4.47 6.84 -11.88
CA GLY A 41 -4.58 7.49 -10.57
C GLY A 41 -3.92 6.70 -9.48
N VAL A 42 -3.59 7.36 -8.39
CA VAL A 42 -3.12 6.76 -7.15
C VAL A 42 -4.14 6.97 -6.03
N THR A 43 -4.23 6.01 -5.12
CA THR A 43 -5.03 6.14 -3.89
C THR A 43 -4.29 7.01 -2.87
N GLY A 44 -5.04 7.55 -1.90
CA GLY A 44 -4.50 8.42 -0.85
C GLY A 44 -4.67 9.90 -1.12
N THR A 45 -4.34 10.72 -0.12
CA THR A 45 -4.58 12.18 -0.11
C THR A 45 -3.54 12.98 -0.89
N LYS A 46 -2.38 12.39 -1.21
CA LYS A 46 -1.27 13.05 -1.90
C LYS A 46 -0.79 12.21 -3.06
N ARG A 47 -0.29 12.88 -4.11
CA ARG A 47 0.42 12.19 -5.21
C ARG A 47 1.67 11.51 -4.68
N SER A 48 2.00 10.37 -5.26
CA SER A 48 3.25 9.67 -4.96
C SER A 48 4.46 10.45 -5.48
N ALA A 49 5.50 10.56 -4.66
CA ALA A 49 6.79 11.11 -5.11
C ALA A 49 7.44 10.25 -6.21
N LEU A 50 7.09 8.97 -6.29
CA LEU A 50 7.60 8.04 -7.31
C LEU A 50 6.88 8.18 -8.66
N MET A 51 5.68 8.79 -8.67
CA MET A 51 4.85 9.05 -9.87
C MET A 51 4.19 10.44 -9.77
N PRO A 52 4.94 11.54 -9.72
CA PRO A 52 4.39 12.87 -9.44
C PRO A 52 3.44 13.40 -10.52
N ALA A 53 3.56 12.89 -11.73
CA ALA A 53 2.67 13.24 -12.84
C ALA A 53 1.29 12.56 -12.74
N VAL A 54 1.15 11.50 -11.93
CA VAL A 54 -0.10 10.76 -11.78
C VAL A 54 -0.96 11.43 -10.71
N PRO A 55 -2.19 11.86 -11.04
CA PRO A 55 -3.09 12.48 -10.06
C PRO A 55 -3.60 11.46 -9.05
N THR A 56 -4.04 11.93 -7.88
CA THR A 56 -4.81 11.08 -6.96
C THR A 56 -6.25 10.92 -7.47
N PHE A 57 -6.92 9.85 -7.03
CA PHE A 57 -8.36 9.70 -7.31
C PHE A 57 -9.19 10.80 -6.64
N ILE A 58 -8.73 11.35 -5.53
CA ILE A 58 -9.38 12.49 -4.85
C ILE A 58 -9.34 13.73 -5.75
N GLU A 59 -8.19 14.04 -6.37
CA GLU A 59 -8.06 15.15 -7.34
C GLU A 59 -8.98 14.95 -8.55
N GLN A 60 -9.32 13.71 -8.88
CA GLN A 60 -10.23 13.35 -9.97
C GLN A 60 -11.70 13.26 -9.55
N GLY A 61 -12.06 13.73 -8.36
CA GLY A 61 -13.45 13.78 -7.88
C GLY A 61 -13.96 12.50 -7.22
N LEU A 62 -13.08 11.59 -6.82
CA LEU A 62 -13.41 10.33 -6.16
C LEU A 62 -12.89 10.31 -4.69
N PRO A 63 -13.45 11.15 -3.79
CA PRO A 63 -12.92 11.32 -2.43
C PRO A 63 -12.99 10.06 -1.55
N LYS A 64 -13.81 9.08 -1.92
CA LYS A 64 -13.90 7.80 -1.20
C LYS A 64 -12.75 6.84 -1.49
N LEU A 65 -11.88 7.15 -2.45
CA LEU A 65 -10.69 6.36 -2.77
C LEU A 65 -9.44 6.83 -2.02
N ASP A 66 -9.62 7.38 -0.82
CA ASP A 66 -8.56 7.58 0.15
C ASP A 66 -8.26 6.27 0.88
N ILE A 67 -7.56 5.38 0.17
CA ILE A 67 -7.20 4.04 0.66
C ILE A 67 -5.68 3.96 0.64
N PRO A 68 -5.00 4.21 1.77
CA PRO A 68 -3.55 4.13 1.82
C PRO A 68 -3.07 2.67 1.67
N SER A 69 -1.96 2.49 0.95
CA SER A 69 -1.21 1.23 0.98
C SER A 69 -0.16 1.31 2.09
N TRP A 70 -0.05 0.28 2.90
CA TRP A 70 0.85 0.28 4.05
C TRP A 70 1.53 -1.07 4.26
N PHE A 71 2.69 -1.02 4.94
CA PHE A 71 3.42 -2.19 5.42
C PHE A 71 3.65 -2.04 6.92
N ALA A 72 3.61 -3.13 7.65
CA ALA A 72 3.84 -3.11 9.09
C ALA A 72 4.77 -4.24 9.52
N LEU A 73 5.59 -3.97 10.54
CA LEU A 73 6.31 -4.98 11.28
C LEU A 73 5.43 -5.42 12.45
N LEU A 74 5.06 -6.68 12.48
CA LEU A 74 4.23 -7.26 13.53
C LEU A 74 5.02 -8.28 14.34
N GLY A 75 4.69 -8.40 15.61
CA GLY A 75 5.26 -9.39 16.52
C GLY A 75 4.18 -10.22 17.24
N PRO A 76 4.57 -11.30 17.93
CA PRO A 76 3.64 -12.08 18.74
C PRO A 76 2.95 -11.22 19.80
N ALA A 77 1.72 -11.58 20.16
CA ALA A 77 1.03 -10.97 21.29
C ALA A 77 1.83 -11.17 22.58
N GLY A 78 1.85 -10.15 23.44
CA GLY A 78 2.56 -10.22 24.72
C GLY A 78 4.06 -9.95 24.66
N LEU A 79 4.56 -9.38 23.55
CA LEU A 79 5.94 -8.88 23.53
C LEU A 79 6.18 -7.89 24.68
N PRO A 80 7.33 -7.99 25.41
CA PRO A 80 7.68 -7.02 26.44
C PRO A 80 7.73 -5.60 25.87
N ALA A 81 7.21 -4.63 26.62
CA ALA A 81 7.17 -3.22 26.17
C ALA A 81 8.55 -2.67 25.78
N ASN A 82 9.62 -3.10 26.48
CA ASN A 82 10.99 -2.72 26.11
C ASN A 82 11.40 -3.27 24.74
N ALA A 83 11.02 -4.48 24.39
CA ALA A 83 11.30 -5.06 23.07
C ALA A 83 10.57 -4.27 21.97
N VAL A 84 9.29 -3.95 22.17
CA VAL A 84 8.51 -3.11 21.26
C VAL A 84 9.19 -1.74 21.05
N LYS A 85 9.62 -1.10 22.15
CA LYS A 85 10.32 0.19 22.11
C LYS A 85 11.60 0.10 21.27
N VAL A 86 12.47 -0.87 21.57
CA VAL A 86 13.76 -1.04 20.87
C VAL A 86 13.55 -1.31 19.38
N LEU A 87 12.60 -2.19 19.02
CA LEU A 87 12.28 -2.47 17.62
C LEU A 87 11.74 -1.24 16.90
N SER A 88 10.81 -0.51 17.52
CA SER A 88 10.22 0.70 16.96
C SER A 88 11.27 1.80 16.70
N GLU A 89 12.16 2.04 17.67
CA GLU A 89 13.25 3.00 17.52
C GLU A 89 14.25 2.58 16.44
N SER A 90 14.51 1.27 16.32
CA SER A 90 15.39 0.73 15.28
C SER A 90 14.79 0.89 13.89
N VAL A 91 13.50 0.65 13.74
CA VAL A 91 12.76 0.90 12.48
C VAL A 91 12.77 2.39 12.14
N ALA A 92 12.49 3.27 13.10
CA ALA A 92 12.52 4.71 12.88
C ALA A 92 13.90 5.19 12.38
N LYS A 93 14.98 4.68 12.97
CA LYS A 93 16.36 4.98 12.53
C LYS A 93 16.66 4.41 11.14
N ALA A 94 16.23 3.20 10.85
CA ALA A 94 16.45 2.59 9.55
C ALA A 94 15.74 3.35 8.43
N LEU A 95 14.51 3.81 8.65
CA LEU A 95 13.70 4.51 7.65
C LEU A 95 14.20 5.93 7.30
N VAL A 96 15.17 6.47 8.02
CA VAL A 96 15.84 7.74 7.67
C VAL A 96 17.25 7.53 7.10
N SER A 97 17.71 6.30 6.99
CA SER A 97 19.01 5.93 6.40
C SER A 97 18.90 5.92 4.87
N SER A 98 19.84 6.56 4.18
CA SER A 98 19.81 6.74 2.73
C SER A 98 19.78 5.42 1.95
N ASP A 99 20.56 4.44 2.39
CA ASP A 99 20.63 3.12 1.77
C ASP A 99 19.30 2.35 1.88
N VAL A 100 18.60 2.47 3.01
CA VAL A 100 17.28 1.88 3.23
C VAL A 100 16.21 2.61 2.40
N ILE A 101 16.25 3.95 2.39
CA ILE A 101 15.34 4.78 1.56
C ILE A 101 15.51 4.38 0.09
N ASP A 102 16.72 4.33 -0.41
CA ASP A 102 17.00 3.99 -1.81
C ASP A 102 16.54 2.57 -2.16
N ALA A 103 16.73 1.61 -1.24
CA ALA A 103 16.27 0.24 -1.43
C ALA A 103 14.73 0.15 -1.49
N LEU A 104 14.02 0.86 -0.63
CA LEU A 104 12.55 0.91 -0.62
C LEU A 104 12.00 1.60 -1.87
N VAL A 105 12.56 2.75 -2.22
CA VAL A 105 12.17 3.52 -3.42
C VAL A 105 12.36 2.72 -4.71
N LYS A 106 13.45 1.96 -4.83
CA LYS A 106 13.69 1.03 -5.95
C LYS A 106 12.60 -0.04 -6.06
N GLN A 107 12.03 -0.45 -4.93
CA GLN A 107 10.93 -1.40 -4.88
C GLN A 107 9.54 -0.76 -5.00
N GLY A 108 9.44 0.55 -5.22
CA GLY A 108 8.17 1.27 -5.31
C GLY A 108 7.47 1.45 -3.96
N VAL A 109 8.25 1.48 -2.88
CA VAL A 109 7.76 1.72 -1.52
C VAL A 109 8.23 3.09 -1.05
N GLU A 110 7.32 3.95 -0.66
CA GLU A 110 7.65 5.23 -0.02
C GLU A 110 7.88 4.99 1.48
N PRO A 111 9.06 5.34 2.02
CA PRO A 111 9.34 5.16 3.43
C PRO A 111 8.46 6.09 4.28
N GLY A 112 7.92 5.56 5.36
CA GLY A 112 7.15 6.32 6.33
C GLY A 112 7.15 5.60 7.68
N TYR A 113 7.29 6.35 8.75
CA TYR A 113 7.27 5.83 10.09
C TYR A 113 5.97 6.19 10.79
N ALA A 114 5.35 5.20 11.44
CA ALA A 114 4.30 5.39 12.42
C ALA A 114 4.71 4.75 13.75
N SER A 115 4.42 5.40 14.87
CA SER A 115 4.66 4.81 16.19
C SER A 115 3.77 3.59 16.41
N PRO A 116 4.09 2.70 17.36
CA PRO A 116 3.21 1.59 17.71
C PRO A 116 1.77 2.01 18.04
N ALA A 117 1.62 3.14 18.75
CA ALA A 117 0.30 3.68 19.10
C ALA A 117 -0.46 4.20 17.87
N ASP A 118 0.23 4.91 16.97
CA ASP A 118 -0.38 5.41 15.74
C ASP A 118 -0.77 4.26 14.79
N LEU A 119 0.08 3.22 14.70
CA LEU A 119 -0.23 2.02 13.92
C LEU A 119 -1.43 1.28 14.50
N GLU A 120 -1.53 1.13 15.82
CA GLU A 120 -2.67 0.50 16.47
C GLU A 120 -3.97 1.26 16.17
N ALA A 121 -3.96 2.59 16.33
CA ALA A 121 -5.10 3.44 16.02
C ALA A 121 -5.50 3.32 14.54
N PHE A 122 -4.53 3.36 13.63
CA PHE A 122 -4.74 3.18 12.21
C PHE A 122 -5.37 1.82 11.90
N LEU A 123 -4.80 0.71 12.39
CA LEU A 123 -5.31 -0.64 12.14
C LEU A 123 -6.75 -0.82 12.63
N LYS A 124 -7.08 -0.21 13.77
CA LYS A 124 -8.45 -0.25 14.31
C LYS A 124 -9.44 0.47 13.40
N ALA A 125 -9.07 1.65 12.89
CA ALA A 125 -9.90 2.42 11.97
C ALA A 125 -10.02 1.73 10.61
N ASP A 126 -8.92 1.25 10.04
CA ASP A 126 -8.85 0.55 8.75
C ASP A 126 -9.69 -0.74 8.78
N THR A 127 -9.54 -1.56 9.83
CA THR A 127 -10.34 -2.78 10.02
C THR A 127 -11.84 -2.47 10.12
N ALA A 128 -12.22 -1.40 10.82
CA ALA A 128 -13.62 -1.01 10.93
C ALA A 128 -14.19 -0.54 9.57
N MET A 129 -13.43 0.23 8.81
CA MET A 129 -13.80 0.70 7.47
C MET A 129 -14.01 -0.48 6.52
N TRP A 130 -13.02 -1.39 6.42
CA TRP A 130 -13.11 -2.55 5.55
C TRP A 130 -14.22 -3.52 5.98
N GLY A 131 -14.38 -3.74 7.28
CA GLY A 131 -15.46 -4.57 7.83
C GLY A 131 -16.86 -4.06 7.46
N LYS A 132 -17.05 -2.73 7.44
CA LYS A 132 -18.28 -2.10 6.97
C LYS A 132 -18.48 -2.32 5.48
N LEU A 133 -17.47 -2.02 4.67
CA LEU A 133 -17.52 -2.14 3.21
C LEU A 133 -17.80 -3.58 2.76
N VAL A 134 -17.12 -4.58 3.35
CA VAL A 134 -17.33 -6.00 3.06
C VAL A 134 -18.78 -6.42 3.33
N LYS A 135 -19.37 -5.94 4.44
CA LYS A 135 -20.78 -6.20 4.76
C LYS A 135 -21.73 -5.55 3.76
N GLU A 136 -21.50 -4.28 3.40
CA GLU A 136 -22.33 -3.55 2.46
C GLU A 136 -22.32 -4.17 1.05
N LEU A 137 -21.16 -4.66 0.63
CA LEU A 137 -21.00 -5.30 -0.69
C LEU A 137 -21.37 -6.79 -0.71
N GLY A 138 -21.68 -7.40 0.43
CA GLY A 138 -22.02 -8.82 0.52
C GLY A 138 -20.88 -9.76 0.11
N VAL A 139 -19.62 -9.31 0.22
CA VAL A 139 -18.43 -10.11 -0.12
C VAL A 139 -18.29 -11.25 0.89
N LYS A 140 -18.28 -12.49 0.38
CA LYS A 140 -18.09 -13.68 1.21
C LYS A 140 -16.60 -14.07 1.24
N PRO A 141 -16.08 -14.54 2.38
CA PRO A 141 -14.75 -15.14 2.44
C PRO A 141 -14.66 -16.29 1.44
N GLN A 142 -13.54 -16.37 0.75
CA GLN A 142 -13.24 -17.52 -0.11
C GLN A 142 -12.52 -18.57 0.72
N SER A 143 -13.07 -19.76 0.73
CA SER A 143 -12.44 -20.96 1.31
C SER A 143 -11.32 -21.50 0.42
#